data_62ce3fcf10d5333a64dafccdb69a80fc
#
_entry.id   62ce3fcf10d5333a64dafccdb69a80fc
#
_cell.length_a   1.000
_cell.length_b   1.000
_cell.length_c   1.000
_cell.angle_alpha   90.00
_cell.angle_beta   90.00
_cell.angle_gamma   90.00
#
_symmetry.space_group_name_H-M   'P 1'
#
loop_
_entity.id
_entity.type
_entity.pdbx_description
1 polymer ?
#
loop_
_entity_poly.entity_id
_entity_poly.type
_entity_poly.pdbx_seq_one_letter_code
_entity_poly.pdbx_strand_id
1 'polypeptide(L)'
;MSYVSENSLHNAVNLATTDLFTFSYKHIIKPHLVFNIPPDEAHDRMIAFCKISERIPGLMWLLRQMLDYTDPILQTQVMGVDFANPFGLSAGLDKNCDLCTVLDNAGFGFETVGSTTARPCAGNAKPWYHRLPQYDSLLVHAGLANDGSEFVIPRVEKAWTNSKSMQLSVSIARTNDNLVGDLDEGIEDYRISMERASGKSSMIEVNISCPNTMAGEPFSNPDALDKLFSVLDKVSRPQPTLVKMPLNLKGGWPQFKSLLNVLSAHKVDGVSIANLRKNRDGLDIPADWQGGISGAPTYNASNELIKRTRSEFGSRFAIAGIGGVFTAEQAYQKIRNGADLVMFVSSLMYRGPQQITTLKRGLAKMLRKDGFNSVKDAVGVDAL
;
A
#
# COMPACT_ATOMS: atom_id res chain seq x y z
N MET A 1 21.62 -29.95 1.94
CA MET A 1 22.35 -29.49 0.73
C MET A 1 21.48 -29.25 -0.49
N SER A 2 20.31 -29.88 -0.68
CA SER A 2 19.42 -29.69 -1.86
C SER A 2 18.66 -28.34 -1.89
N TYR A 3 18.27 -27.81 -0.76
CA TYR A 3 17.47 -26.57 -0.68
C TYR A 3 18.21 -25.30 -1.15
N VAL A 4 19.55 -25.27 -0.98
CA VAL A 4 20.37 -24.11 -1.41
C VAL A 4 20.59 -24.11 -2.93
N SER A 5 20.59 -25.28 -3.57
CA SER A 5 20.82 -25.39 -5.03
C SER A 5 19.58 -25.06 -5.85
N GLU A 6 18.38 -25.42 -5.42
CA GLU A 6 17.13 -25.08 -6.10
C GLU A 6 16.83 -23.59 -6.04
N ASN A 7 17.05 -22.94 -4.88
CA ASN A 7 16.92 -21.48 -4.76
C ASN A 7 17.93 -20.70 -5.62
N SER A 8 19.14 -21.24 -5.83
CA SER A 8 20.16 -20.56 -6.66
C SER A 8 19.80 -20.58 -8.14
N LEU A 9 19.28 -21.69 -8.67
CA LEU A 9 18.86 -21.80 -10.06
C LEU A 9 17.59 -20.96 -10.32
N HIS A 10 16.61 -21.03 -9.43
CA HIS A 10 15.41 -20.21 -9.48
C HIS A 10 15.77 -18.71 -9.50
N ASN A 11 16.64 -18.27 -8.61
CA ASN A 11 17.09 -16.88 -8.54
C ASN A 11 17.92 -16.47 -9.78
N ALA A 12 18.67 -17.37 -10.40
CA ALA A 12 19.40 -17.09 -11.65
C ALA A 12 18.45 -16.90 -12.84
N VAL A 13 17.42 -17.74 -12.98
CA VAL A 13 16.37 -17.59 -14.00
C VAL A 13 15.62 -16.27 -13.76
N ASN A 14 15.26 -15.99 -12.53
CA ASN A 14 14.59 -14.75 -12.12
C ASN A 14 15.41 -13.50 -12.47
N LEU A 15 16.75 -13.56 -12.34
CA LEU A 15 17.65 -12.48 -12.74
C LEU A 15 17.54 -12.16 -14.22
N ALA A 16 17.75 -13.18 -15.06
CA ALA A 16 17.76 -13.01 -16.52
C ALA A 16 16.38 -12.54 -17.05
N THR A 17 15.30 -13.12 -16.53
CA THR A 17 13.92 -12.77 -16.93
C THR A 17 13.54 -11.36 -16.47
N THR A 18 13.95 -10.95 -15.26
CA THR A 18 13.67 -9.60 -14.74
C THR A 18 14.34 -8.52 -15.59
N ASP A 19 15.58 -8.70 -16.00
CA ASP A 19 16.30 -7.72 -16.82
C ASP A 19 15.68 -7.60 -18.21
N LEU A 20 15.35 -8.73 -18.85
CA LEU A 20 14.64 -8.75 -20.13
C LEU A 20 13.25 -8.11 -20.03
N PHE A 21 12.51 -8.40 -18.96
CA PHE A 21 11.18 -7.83 -18.76
C PHE A 21 11.26 -6.34 -18.48
N THR A 22 12.26 -5.88 -17.72
CA THR A 22 12.52 -4.46 -17.46
C THR A 22 12.80 -3.70 -18.75
N PHE A 23 13.64 -4.26 -19.63
CA PHE A 23 13.92 -3.69 -20.94
C PHE A 23 12.65 -3.62 -21.79
N SER A 24 11.93 -4.73 -21.91
CA SER A 24 10.69 -4.81 -22.70
C SER A 24 9.60 -3.87 -22.17
N TYR A 25 9.43 -3.80 -20.87
CA TYR A 25 8.46 -2.89 -20.26
C TYR A 25 8.80 -1.44 -20.54
N LYS A 26 10.06 -1.03 -20.34
CA LYS A 26 10.51 0.34 -20.52
C LYS A 26 10.39 0.82 -21.97
N HIS A 27 10.76 -0.03 -22.93
CA HIS A 27 10.93 0.38 -24.33
C HIS A 27 9.76 -0.01 -25.24
N ILE A 28 8.93 -0.99 -24.85
CA ILE A 28 7.84 -1.51 -25.68
C ILE A 28 6.49 -1.36 -24.97
N ILE A 29 6.31 -2.02 -23.80
CA ILE A 29 5.00 -2.12 -23.16
C ILE A 29 4.51 -0.76 -22.66
N LYS A 30 5.35 -0.06 -21.88
CA LYS A 30 4.96 1.22 -21.31
C LYS A 30 4.63 2.27 -22.38
N PRO A 31 5.50 2.60 -23.36
CA PRO A 31 5.20 3.65 -24.34
C PRO A 31 4.06 3.28 -25.29
N HIS A 32 3.94 2.03 -25.70
CA HIS A 32 3.00 1.64 -26.77
C HIS A 32 1.68 1.08 -26.27
N LEU A 33 1.65 0.39 -25.12
CA LEU A 33 0.45 -0.28 -24.61
C LEU A 33 -0.16 0.41 -23.40
N VAL A 34 0.67 1.01 -22.52
CA VAL A 34 0.17 1.62 -21.28
C VAL A 34 -0.04 3.12 -21.42
N PHE A 35 0.93 3.85 -21.98
CA PHE A 35 0.90 5.31 -22.03
C PHE A 35 0.14 5.90 -23.23
N ASN A 36 -0.17 5.09 -24.25
CA ASN A 36 -0.97 5.50 -25.41
C ASN A 36 -2.49 5.46 -25.18
N ILE A 37 -2.94 4.97 -24.03
CA ILE A 37 -4.37 4.93 -23.69
C ILE A 37 -4.65 5.75 -22.43
N PRO A 38 -5.88 6.24 -22.21
CA PRO A 38 -6.26 6.96 -20.99
C PRO A 38 -5.92 6.15 -19.74
N PRO A 39 -5.49 6.81 -18.64
CA PRO A 39 -5.06 6.08 -17.43
C PRO A 39 -6.13 5.22 -16.80
N ASP A 40 -7.38 5.67 -16.80
CA ASP A 40 -8.53 4.88 -16.29
C ASP A 40 -8.73 3.62 -17.12
N GLU A 41 -8.66 3.71 -18.43
CA GLU A 41 -8.78 2.58 -19.34
C GLU A 41 -7.60 1.61 -19.18
N ALA A 42 -6.38 2.14 -18.98
CA ALA A 42 -5.20 1.30 -18.71
C ALA A 42 -5.37 0.49 -17.42
N HIS A 43 -5.93 1.10 -16.38
CA HIS A 43 -6.27 0.43 -15.12
C HIS A 43 -7.32 -0.67 -15.36
N ASP A 44 -8.43 -0.36 -16.01
CA ASP A 44 -9.52 -1.31 -16.25
C ASP A 44 -9.06 -2.50 -17.10
N ARG A 45 -8.25 -2.24 -18.15
CA ARG A 45 -7.65 -3.30 -18.99
C ARG A 45 -6.65 -4.17 -18.22
N MET A 46 -5.85 -3.58 -17.33
CA MET A 46 -4.92 -4.33 -16.47
C MET A 46 -5.68 -5.28 -15.54
N ILE A 47 -6.73 -4.80 -14.85
CA ILE A 47 -7.58 -5.64 -14.00
C ILE A 47 -8.19 -6.79 -14.82
N ALA A 48 -8.77 -6.50 -15.99
CA ALA A 48 -9.35 -7.53 -16.86
C ALA A 48 -8.31 -8.56 -17.31
N PHE A 49 -7.10 -8.11 -17.69
CA PHE A 49 -6.00 -9.00 -18.07
C PHE A 49 -5.57 -9.90 -16.89
N CYS A 50 -5.44 -9.38 -15.68
CA CYS A 50 -5.10 -10.17 -14.50
C CYS A 50 -6.16 -11.25 -14.23
N LYS A 51 -7.45 -10.90 -14.26
CA LYS A 51 -8.57 -11.86 -14.09
C LYS A 51 -8.58 -12.97 -15.14
N ILE A 52 -8.22 -12.66 -16.38
CA ILE A 52 -8.11 -13.66 -17.45
C ILE A 52 -6.90 -14.56 -17.23
N SER A 53 -5.75 -13.94 -16.88
CA SER A 53 -4.49 -14.65 -16.70
C SER A 53 -4.52 -15.69 -15.59
N GLU A 54 -5.28 -15.44 -14.51
CA GLU A 54 -5.50 -16.41 -13.42
C GLU A 54 -6.14 -17.71 -13.88
N ARG A 55 -6.95 -17.66 -14.96
CA ARG A 55 -7.68 -18.81 -15.50
C ARG A 55 -6.84 -19.65 -16.47
N ILE A 56 -5.69 -19.16 -16.90
CA ILE A 56 -4.80 -19.86 -17.83
C ILE A 56 -3.93 -20.86 -17.06
N PRO A 57 -4.07 -22.18 -17.31
CA PRO A 57 -3.30 -23.19 -16.61
C PRO A 57 -1.80 -22.96 -16.76
N GLY A 58 -1.07 -22.99 -15.63
CA GLY A 58 0.38 -22.85 -15.60
C GLY A 58 0.91 -21.41 -15.69
N LEU A 59 0.08 -20.41 -16.06
CA LEU A 59 0.55 -19.04 -16.20
C LEU A 59 0.96 -18.42 -14.85
N MET A 60 0.22 -18.68 -13.78
CA MET A 60 0.59 -18.22 -12.45
C MET A 60 1.88 -18.89 -11.94
N TRP A 61 2.08 -20.15 -12.25
CA TRP A 61 3.35 -20.83 -11.97
C TRP A 61 4.52 -20.18 -12.74
N LEU A 62 4.34 -19.90 -14.03
CA LEU A 62 5.35 -19.23 -14.84
C LEU A 62 5.66 -17.83 -14.31
N LEU A 63 4.65 -17.04 -13.98
CA LEU A 63 4.79 -15.72 -13.38
C LEU A 63 5.65 -15.80 -12.10
N ARG A 64 5.37 -16.78 -11.24
CA ARG A 64 6.13 -17.02 -10.02
C ARG A 64 7.61 -17.32 -10.30
N GLN A 65 7.89 -18.18 -11.28
CA GLN A 65 9.29 -18.48 -11.67
C GLN A 65 10.03 -17.24 -12.19
N MET A 66 9.32 -16.33 -12.84
CA MET A 66 9.91 -15.12 -13.43
C MET A 66 10.10 -13.98 -12.44
N LEU A 67 9.20 -13.80 -11.47
CA LEU A 67 9.16 -12.58 -10.65
C LEU A 67 9.37 -12.81 -9.15
N ASP A 68 9.07 -14.00 -8.61
CA ASP A 68 9.19 -14.22 -7.17
C ASP A 68 10.62 -14.53 -6.74
N TYR A 69 11.43 -13.49 -6.58
CA TYR A 69 12.74 -13.60 -5.93
C TYR A 69 12.56 -13.83 -4.43
N THR A 70 13.21 -14.85 -3.89
CA THR A 70 13.16 -15.20 -2.46
C THR A 70 14.53 -15.11 -1.81
N ASP A 71 14.61 -14.53 -0.62
CA ASP A 71 15.83 -14.41 0.15
C ASP A 71 15.48 -14.36 1.65
N PRO A 72 16.04 -15.27 2.48
CA PRO A 72 15.76 -15.30 3.93
C PRO A 72 16.03 -14.00 4.67
N ILE A 73 17.00 -13.20 4.21
CA ILE A 73 17.33 -11.90 4.83
C ILE A 73 16.16 -10.90 4.77
N LEU A 74 15.21 -11.11 3.85
CA LEU A 74 14.03 -10.25 3.66
C LEU A 74 12.85 -10.67 4.53
N GLN A 75 12.87 -11.86 5.13
CA GLN A 75 11.81 -12.31 6.01
C GLN A 75 11.75 -11.43 7.26
N THR A 76 10.54 -11.11 7.69
CA THR A 76 10.32 -10.26 8.87
C THR A 76 9.01 -10.59 9.55
N GLN A 77 8.93 -10.37 10.85
CA GLN A 77 7.69 -10.45 11.62
C GLN A 77 7.34 -9.05 12.15
N VAL A 78 6.14 -8.58 11.86
CA VAL A 78 5.64 -7.26 12.26
C VAL A 78 4.22 -7.41 12.82
N MET A 79 3.95 -6.87 13.99
CA MET A 79 2.65 -6.96 14.68
C MET A 79 2.15 -8.42 14.87
N GLY A 80 3.06 -9.38 15.05
CA GLY A 80 2.74 -10.80 15.16
C GLY A 80 2.42 -11.52 13.84
N VAL A 81 2.48 -10.82 12.71
CA VAL A 81 2.28 -11.38 11.37
C VAL A 81 3.62 -11.65 10.70
N ASP A 82 3.79 -12.84 10.10
CA ASP A 82 4.98 -13.23 9.37
C ASP A 82 4.90 -12.81 7.90
N PHE A 83 5.94 -12.16 7.41
CA PHE A 83 6.04 -11.68 6.01
C PHE A 83 7.23 -12.33 5.31
N ALA A 84 7.01 -12.86 4.12
CA ALA A 84 8.09 -13.42 3.28
C ALA A 84 9.10 -12.34 2.83
N ASN A 85 8.66 -11.08 2.77
CA ASN A 85 9.49 -9.90 2.54
C ASN A 85 8.71 -8.63 2.96
N PRO A 86 9.38 -7.48 3.16
CA PRO A 86 8.74 -6.27 3.70
C PRO A 86 7.93 -5.46 2.68
N PHE A 87 7.83 -5.91 1.42
CA PHE A 87 7.22 -5.13 0.35
C PHE A 87 5.76 -5.48 0.11
N GLY A 88 4.91 -4.46 0.04
CA GLY A 88 3.48 -4.61 -0.20
C GLY A 88 2.90 -3.64 -1.21
N LEU A 89 1.72 -4.00 -1.73
CA LEU A 89 0.87 -3.08 -2.47
C LEU A 89 0.04 -2.25 -1.49
N SER A 90 0.06 -0.91 -1.66
CA SER A 90 -0.80 -0.02 -0.88
C SER A 90 -2.22 0.02 -1.46
N ALA A 91 -3.22 0.23 -0.61
CA ALA A 91 -4.61 0.44 -1.01
C ALA A 91 -4.74 1.52 -2.09
N GLY A 92 -5.68 1.30 -3.02
CA GLY A 92 -6.06 2.22 -4.10
C GLY A 92 -5.93 1.65 -5.51
N LEU A 93 -5.05 0.68 -5.75
CA LEU A 93 -4.94 -0.01 -7.04
C LEU A 93 -5.94 -1.17 -7.12
N ASP A 94 -5.85 -2.12 -6.22
CA ASP A 94 -6.84 -3.19 -6.10
C ASP A 94 -7.96 -2.78 -5.12
N LYS A 95 -9.07 -2.33 -5.68
CA LYS A 95 -10.20 -1.82 -4.88
C LYS A 95 -11.11 -2.94 -4.38
N ASN A 96 -11.16 -4.06 -5.10
CA ASN A 96 -12.17 -5.11 -4.92
C ASN A 96 -11.60 -6.53 -4.80
N CYS A 97 -10.29 -6.68 -4.55
CA CYS A 97 -9.60 -7.97 -4.47
C CYS A 97 -9.56 -8.72 -5.82
N ASP A 98 -9.18 -7.99 -6.85
CA ASP A 98 -9.09 -8.49 -8.23
C ASP A 98 -7.66 -8.87 -8.65
N LEU A 99 -6.63 -8.51 -7.86
CA LEU A 99 -5.23 -8.69 -8.18
C LEU A 99 -4.49 -9.69 -7.27
N CYS A 100 -5.10 -10.12 -6.18
CA CYS A 100 -4.45 -10.87 -5.11
C CYS A 100 -3.68 -12.10 -5.61
N THR A 101 -4.27 -12.91 -6.51
CA THR A 101 -3.60 -14.11 -7.06
C THR A 101 -2.34 -13.76 -7.86
N VAL A 102 -2.42 -12.71 -8.69
CA VAL A 102 -1.31 -12.25 -9.52
C VAL A 102 -0.18 -11.71 -8.66
N LEU A 103 -0.50 -10.90 -7.64
CA LEU A 103 0.49 -10.29 -6.74
C LEU A 103 1.19 -11.33 -5.86
N ASP A 104 0.44 -12.34 -5.33
CA ASP A 104 1.04 -13.45 -4.59
C ASP A 104 2.05 -14.23 -5.45
N ASN A 105 1.70 -14.49 -6.72
CA ASN A 105 2.62 -15.16 -7.63
C ASN A 105 3.74 -14.26 -8.17
N ALA A 106 3.57 -12.93 -8.14
CA ALA A 106 4.65 -12.00 -8.42
C ALA A 106 5.63 -11.81 -7.26
N GLY A 107 5.31 -12.35 -6.06
CA GLY A 107 6.18 -12.38 -4.90
C GLY A 107 6.08 -11.16 -3.98
N PHE A 108 4.92 -10.50 -3.95
CA PHE A 108 4.62 -9.49 -2.91
C PHE A 108 4.58 -10.14 -1.53
N GLY A 109 5.09 -9.45 -0.52
CA GLY A 109 5.00 -9.90 0.88
C GLY A 109 3.61 -9.70 1.47
N PHE A 110 2.92 -8.64 1.01
CA PHE A 110 1.54 -8.38 1.39
C PHE A 110 0.83 -7.45 0.40
N GLU A 111 -0.48 -7.40 0.52
CA GLU A 111 -1.33 -6.46 -0.21
C GLU A 111 -2.33 -5.82 0.75
N THR A 112 -2.61 -4.53 0.55
CA THR A 112 -3.73 -3.83 1.19
C THR A 112 -4.81 -3.58 0.15
N VAL A 113 -5.88 -4.36 0.21
CA VAL A 113 -7.05 -4.27 -0.68
C VAL A 113 -7.94 -3.09 -0.25
N GLY A 114 -8.49 -2.38 -1.21
CA GLY A 114 -9.47 -1.32 -0.94
C GLY A 114 -8.95 0.09 -1.25
N SER A 115 -9.44 1.13 -0.57
CA SER A 115 -10.31 1.05 0.64
C SER A 115 -11.73 0.67 0.25
N THR A 116 -12.30 -0.25 1.04
CA THR A 116 -13.72 -0.60 0.96
C THR A 116 -14.54 0.17 1.99
N THR A 117 -15.82 0.34 1.75
CA THR A 117 -16.76 1.13 2.58
C THR A 117 -17.95 0.28 2.98
N ALA A 118 -18.75 0.68 3.98
CA ALA A 118 -19.89 -0.11 4.44
C ALA A 118 -20.89 -0.41 3.31
N ARG A 119 -21.10 0.57 2.43
CA ARG A 119 -21.93 0.46 1.22
C ARG A 119 -21.07 0.52 -0.04
N PRO A 120 -21.55 0.02 -1.19
CA PRO A 120 -20.91 0.27 -2.48
C PRO A 120 -20.75 1.78 -2.74
N CYS A 121 -19.62 2.17 -3.31
CA CYS A 121 -19.31 3.55 -3.61
C CYS A 121 -18.87 3.66 -5.09
N ALA A 122 -19.57 4.50 -5.87
CA ALA A 122 -19.22 4.71 -7.28
C ALA A 122 -17.92 5.51 -7.46
N GLY A 123 -17.48 6.22 -6.42
CA GLY A 123 -16.38 7.16 -6.50
C GLY A 123 -16.75 8.49 -7.14
N ASN A 124 -15.75 9.29 -7.44
CA ASN A 124 -15.91 10.58 -8.11
C ASN A 124 -16.15 10.41 -9.61
N ALA A 125 -16.56 11.50 -10.29
CA ALA A 125 -16.64 11.50 -11.74
C ALA A 125 -15.24 11.25 -12.36
N LYS A 126 -15.19 10.40 -13.42
CA LYS A 126 -13.95 10.19 -14.18
C LYS A 126 -13.58 11.45 -14.97
N PRO A 127 -12.28 11.70 -15.24
CA PRO A 127 -11.16 10.79 -15.04
C PRO A 127 -10.69 10.72 -13.57
N TRP A 128 -10.38 9.50 -13.11
CA TRP A 128 -9.84 9.27 -11.77
C TRP A 128 -8.32 9.47 -11.70
N TYR A 129 -7.64 9.37 -12.84
CA TYR A 129 -6.19 9.40 -12.89
C TYR A 129 -5.69 10.34 -13.99
N HIS A 130 -4.69 11.15 -13.66
CA HIS A 130 -3.88 11.87 -14.64
C HIS A 130 -2.42 11.49 -14.44
N ARG A 131 -1.73 11.15 -15.53
CA ARG A 131 -0.29 10.88 -15.49
C ARG A 131 0.50 12.16 -15.46
N LEU A 132 1.53 12.19 -14.65
CA LEU A 132 2.52 13.26 -14.54
C LEU A 132 3.91 12.66 -14.80
N PRO A 133 4.24 12.27 -16.06
CA PRO A 133 5.45 11.52 -16.38
C PRO A 133 6.73 12.24 -16.00
N GLN A 134 6.76 13.57 -16.13
CA GLN A 134 7.89 14.41 -15.77
C GLN A 134 8.25 14.36 -14.27
N TYR A 135 7.33 13.86 -13.45
CA TYR A 135 7.50 13.75 -11.99
C TYR A 135 7.46 12.30 -11.50
N ASP A 136 7.45 11.28 -12.38
CA ASP A 136 7.18 9.88 -11.98
C ASP A 136 5.95 9.78 -11.03
N SER A 137 4.85 10.40 -11.40
CA SER A 137 3.70 10.66 -10.50
C SER A 137 2.35 10.48 -11.19
N LEU A 138 1.31 10.29 -10.37
CA LEU A 138 -0.10 10.35 -10.75
C LEU A 138 -0.81 11.39 -9.90
N LEU A 139 -1.71 12.13 -10.51
CA LEU A 139 -2.78 12.82 -9.80
C LEU A 139 -3.98 11.87 -9.72
N VAL A 140 -4.49 11.64 -8.52
CA VAL A 140 -5.51 10.62 -8.23
C VAL A 140 -6.75 11.27 -7.63
N HIS A 141 -7.93 11.01 -8.23
CA HIS A 141 -9.23 11.55 -7.80
C HIS A 141 -10.34 10.48 -7.79
N ALA A 142 -10.03 9.26 -7.37
CA ALA A 142 -10.96 8.13 -7.48
C ALA A 142 -12.15 8.17 -6.50
N GLY A 143 -12.02 8.84 -5.35
CA GLY A 143 -13.14 9.02 -4.40
C GLY A 143 -13.67 7.72 -3.78
N LEU A 144 -12.78 6.77 -3.46
CA LEU A 144 -13.10 5.51 -2.79
C LEU A 144 -14.07 4.59 -3.58
N ALA A 145 -14.00 4.58 -4.92
CA ALA A 145 -14.78 3.64 -5.72
C ALA A 145 -14.53 2.19 -5.31
N ASN A 146 -15.58 1.46 -4.91
CA ASN A 146 -15.51 0.06 -4.48
C ASN A 146 -16.91 -0.60 -4.42
N ASP A 147 -16.94 -1.94 -4.39
CA ASP A 147 -18.18 -2.75 -4.39
C ASP A 147 -18.86 -2.81 -3.00
N GLY A 148 -18.28 -2.21 -1.96
CA GLY A 148 -18.75 -2.30 -0.58
C GLY A 148 -18.17 -3.48 0.21
N SER A 149 -18.02 -3.30 1.53
CA SER A 149 -17.39 -4.28 2.42
C SER A 149 -18.12 -5.63 2.46
N GLU A 150 -19.42 -5.64 2.23
CA GLU A 150 -20.21 -6.87 2.14
C GLU A 150 -19.73 -7.80 1.03
N PHE A 151 -19.31 -7.25 -0.11
CA PHE A 151 -18.86 -8.03 -1.27
C PHE A 151 -17.34 -8.18 -1.32
N VAL A 152 -16.58 -7.16 -0.89
CA VAL A 152 -15.12 -7.16 -0.96
C VAL A 152 -14.50 -8.08 0.10
N ILE A 153 -14.98 -8.03 1.34
CA ILE A 153 -14.37 -8.78 2.44
C ILE A 153 -14.42 -10.30 2.25
N PRO A 154 -15.51 -10.92 1.79
CA PRO A 154 -15.49 -12.36 1.46
C PRO A 154 -14.50 -12.74 0.36
N ARG A 155 -14.24 -11.84 -0.61
CA ARG A 155 -13.19 -12.05 -1.63
C ARG A 155 -11.80 -12.03 -1.00
N VAL A 156 -11.54 -11.08 -0.08
CA VAL A 156 -10.28 -11.00 0.67
C VAL A 156 -10.06 -12.24 1.51
N GLU A 157 -11.05 -12.70 2.27
CA GLU A 157 -10.98 -13.93 3.06
C GLU A 157 -10.61 -15.14 2.19
N LYS A 158 -11.30 -15.30 1.06
CA LYS A 158 -11.03 -16.37 0.10
C LYS A 158 -9.61 -16.27 -0.49
N ALA A 159 -9.18 -15.08 -0.88
CA ALA A 159 -7.85 -14.85 -1.43
C ALA A 159 -6.77 -15.13 -0.39
N TRP A 160 -6.95 -14.65 0.85
CA TRP A 160 -6.01 -14.89 1.95
C TRP A 160 -5.86 -16.37 2.29
N THR A 161 -6.99 -17.10 2.39
CA THR A 161 -6.98 -18.55 2.65
C THR A 161 -6.25 -19.33 1.54
N ASN A 162 -6.30 -18.84 0.29
CA ASN A 162 -5.65 -19.49 -0.85
C ASN A 162 -4.24 -18.95 -1.16
N SER A 163 -3.80 -17.90 -0.49
CA SER A 163 -2.47 -17.34 -0.69
C SER A 163 -1.38 -18.31 -0.25
N LYS A 164 -0.28 -18.33 -1.00
CA LYS A 164 0.87 -19.20 -0.72
C LYS A 164 1.83 -18.58 0.29
N SER A 165 2.02 -17.26 0.22
CA SER A 165 3.00 -16.56 1.05
C SER A 165 2.66 -15.09 1.31
N MET A 166 1.72 -14.52 0.55
CA MET A 166 1.36 -13.12 0.67
C MET A 166 0.33 -12.90 1.77
N GLN A 167 0.55 -11.94 2.64
CA GLN A 167 -0.42 -11.51 3.64
C GLN A 167 -1.44 -10.54 3.03
N LEU A 168 -2.70 -10.59 3.47
CA LEU A 168 -3.73 -9.68 3.00
C LEU A 168 -4.21 -8.76 4.12
N SER A 169 -4.11 -7.46 3.87
CA SER A 169 -4.73 -6.41 4.66
C SER A 169 -5.97 -5.88 3.94
N VAL A 170 -7.02 -5.56 4.67
CA VAL A 170 -8.17 -4.85 4.12
C VAL A 170 -8.19 -3.41 4.63
N SER A 171 -8.21 -2.44 3.70
CA SER A 171 -8.37 -1.02 4.03
C SER A 171 -9.85 -0.67 4.08
N ILE A 172 -10.31 -0.12 5.19
CA ILE A 172 -11.68 0.35 5.39
C ILE A 172 -11.72 1.88 5.46
N ALA A 173 -12.75 2.47 4.88
CA ALA A 173 -12.97 3.91 4.88
C ALA A 173 -14.46 4.25 5.01
N ARG A 174 -14.76 5.52 5.30
CA ARG A 174 -16.11 6.06 5.22
C ARG A 174 -16.62 6.05 3.78
N THR A 175 -17.86 5.64 3.55
CA THR A 175 -18.52 5.72 2.25
C THR A 175 -18.54 7.18 1.75
N ASN A 176 -18.14 7.37 0.49
CA ASN A 176 -18.11 8.69 -0.15
C ASN A 176 -19.41 8.90 -0.94
N ASP A 177 -20.47 9.20 -0.24
CA ASP A 177 -21.78 9.52 -0.82
C ASP A 177 -22.45 10.66 -0.06
N ASN A 178 -23.61 11.11 -0.54
CA ASN A 178 -24.40 12.18 0.06
C ASN A 178 -25.23 11.74 1.27
N LEU A 179 -25.27 10.44 1.59
CA LEU A 179 -26.10 9.88 2.65
C LEU A 179 -25.39 9.95 4.00
N VAL A 180 -24.07 10.07 4.01
CA VAL A 180 -23.25 10.15 5.21
C VAL A 180 -22.96 11.64 5.50
N GLY A 181 -23.93 12.32 6.15
CA GLY A 181 -23.87 13.77 6.38
C GLY A 181 -23.08 14.20 7.60
N ASP A 182 -23.09 13.42 8.68
CA ASP A 182 -22.47 13.78 9.95
C ASP A 182 -21.33 12.86 10.39
N LEU A 183 -20.70 13.20 11.51
CA LEU A 183 -19.57 12.47 12.06
C LEU A 183 -19.98 11.09 12.57
N ASP A 184 -21.13 11.00 13.25
CA ASP A 184 -21.59 9.76 13.91
C ASP A 184 -22.01 8.73 12.86
N GLU A 185 -22.67 9.14 11.78
CA GLU A 185 -22.95 8.27 10.61
C GLU A 185 -21.64 7.78 9.96
N GLY A 186 -20.63 8.67 9.87
CA GLY A 186 -19.30 8.28 9.38
C GLY A 186 -18.62 7.26 10.27
N ILE A 187 -18.72 7.38 11.59
CA ILE A 187 -18.18 6.43 12.57
C ILE A 187 -18.89 5.07 12.43
N GLU A 188 -20.21 5.09 12.27
CA GLU A 188 -21.00 3.87 12.09
C GLU A 188 -20.62 3.12 10.80
N ASP A 189 -20.32 3.85 9.71
CA ASP A 189 -19.85 3.26 8.46
C ASP A 189 -18.51 2.51 8.65
N TYR A 190 -17.56 3.10 9.38
CA TYR A 190 -16.33 2.41 9.76
C TYR A 190 -16.59 1.18 10.65
N ARG A 191 -17.49 1.30 11.62
CA ARG A 191 -17.83 0.21 12.55
C ARG A 191 -18.36 -1.01 11.80
N ILE A 192 -19.30 -0.80 10.87
CA ILE A 192 -19.86 -1.87 10.03
C ILE A 192 -18.77 -2.56 9.21
N SER A 193 -17.90 -1.77 8.57
CA SER A 193 -16.80 -2.31 7.77
C SER A 193 -15.78 -3.06 8.63
N MET A 194 -15.47 -2.57 9.84
CA MET A 194 -14.57 -3.22 10.80
C MET A 194 -15.13 -4.56 11.28
N GLU A 195 -16.42 -4.63 11.61
CA GLU A 195 -17.07 -5.88 12.02
C GLU A 195 -17.04 -6.93 10.93
N ARG A 196 -17.32 -6.54 9.67
CA ARG A 196 -17.23 -7.44 8.53
C ARG A 196 -15.81 -7.95 8.29
N ALA A 197 -14.80 -7.10 8.53
CA ALA A 197 -13.39 -7.44 8.31
C ALA A 197 -12.79 -8.28 9.43
N SER A 198 -13.45 -8.35 10.62
CA SER A 198 -12.93 -9.08 11.77
C SER A 198 -12.67 -10.55 11.45
N GLY A 199 -11.43 -11.01 11.61
CA GLY A 199 -10.99 -12.39 11.36
C GLY A 199 -10.93 -12.80 9.86
N LYS A 200 -11.09 -11.85 8.92
CA LYS A 200 -11.19 -12.13 7.48
C LYS A 200 -9.95 -11.75 6.66
N SER A 201 -8.92 -11.24 7.33
CA SER A 201 -7.64 -10.85 6.74
C SER A 201 -6.53 -10.92 7.79
N SER A 202 -5.28 -10.87 7.39
CA SER A 202 -4.15 -10.85 8.33
C SER A 202 -4.02 -9.53 9.09
N MET A 203 -4.53 -8.42 8.52
CA MET A 203 -4.47 -7.06 9.09
C MET A 203 -5.68 -6.25 8.64
N ILE A 204 -6.02 -5.18 9.38
CA ILE A 204 -6.99 -4.17 8.96
C ILE A 204 -6.30 -2.81 8.91
N GLU A 205 -6.48 -2.05 7.82
CA GLU A 205 -6.07 -0.64 7.72
C GLU A 205 -7.29 0.27 7.81
N VAL A 206 -7.32 1.18 8.78
CA VAL A 206 -8.33 2.23 8.91
C VAL A 206 -7.86 3.48 8.17
N ASN A 207 -8.46 3.78 7.03
CA ASN A 207 -8.07 4.91 6.17
C ASN A 207 -8.82 6.18 6.58
N ILE A 208 -8.20 7.01 7.41
CA ILE A 208 -8.77 8.30 7.89
C ILE A 208 -8.41 9.50 6.99
N SER A 209 -7.62 9.28 5.95
CA SER A 209 -6.86 10.33 5.26
C SER A 209 -7.10 10.38 3.75
N CYS A 210 -8.26 9.95 3.27
CA CYS A 210 -8.57 10.05 1.85
C CYS A 210 -8.91 11.51 1.49
N PRO A 211 -8.07 12.22 0.71
CA PRO A 211 -8.30 13.64 0.43
C PRO A 211 -9.38 13.87 -0.64
N ASN A 212 -9.87 12.82 -1.28
CA ASN A 212 -10.74 12.86 -2.45
C ASN A 212 -12.20 12.56 -2.13
N THR A 213 -12.61 12.70 -0.86
CA THR A 213 -13.99 12.48 -0.44
C THR A 213 -14.75 13.81 -0.28
N MET A 214 -16.06 13.77 -0.43
CA MET A 214 -16.95 14.92 -0.26
C MET A 214 -16.87 15.49 1.18
N ALA A 215 -16.71 14.63 2.16
CA ALA A 215 -16.57 15.02 3.58
C ALA A 215 -15.15 15.51 3.93
N GLY A 216 -14.19 15.45 3.00
CA GLY A 216 -12.79 15.74 3.28
C GLY A 216 -12.16 14.72 4.21
N GLU A 217 -11.38 15.18 5.20
CA GLU A 217 -10.67 14.34 6.16
C GLU A 217 -11.10 14.66 7.61
N PRO A 218 -12.35 14.40 8.02
CA PRO A 218 -12.87 14.82 9.33
C PRO A 218 -12.08 14.19 10.48
N PHE A 219 -11.59 12.97 10.32
CA PHE A 219 -10.82 12.24 11.31
C PHE A 219 -9.32 12.62 11.36
N SER A 220 -8.91 13.65 10.61
CA SER A 220 -7.63 14.35 10.83
C SER A 220 -7.68 15.39 11.96
N ASN A 221 -8.80 15.46 12.67
CA ASN A 221 -8.98 16.19 13.92
C ASN A 221 -8.86 15.21 15.10
N PRO A 222 -8.07 15.52 16.16
CA PRO A 222 -7.85 14.62 17.31
C PRO A 222 -9.13 14.18 18.02
N ASP A 223 -10.09 15.11 18.26
CA ASP A 223 -11.32 14.79 18.98
C ASP A 223 -12.22 13.85 18.15
N ALA A 224 -12.31 14.08 16.84
CA ALA A 224 -13.05 13.22 15.95
C ALA A 224 -12.39 11.83 15.82
N LEU A 225 -11.06 11.79 15.82
CA LEU A 225 -10.29 10.54 15.79
C LEU A 225 -10.50 9.72 17.06
N ASP A 226 -10.49 10.36 18.24
CA ASP A 226 -10.77 9.73 19.53
C ASP A 226 -12.17 9.12 19.58
N LYS A 227 -13.19 9.86 19.11
CA LYS A 227 -14.55 9.34 18.99
C LYS A 227 -14.63 8.11 18.09
N LEU A 228 -13.98 8.15 16.93
CA LEU A 228 -13.93 7.02 15.99
C LEU A 228 -13.35 5.78 16.68
N PHE A 229 -12.15 5.90 17.27
CA PHE A 229 -11.50 4.75 17.89
C PHE A 229 -12.15 4.29 19.17
N SER A 230 -12.82 5.18 19.93
CA SER A 230 -13.66 4.78 21.08
C SER A 230 -14.81 3.83 20.69
N VAL A 231 -15.28 3.91 19.44
CA VAL A 231 -16.27 2.96 18.88
C VAL A 231 -15.58 1.72 18.33
N LEU A 232 -14.52 1.88 17.51
CA LEU A 232 -13.82 0.77 16.88
C LEU A 232 -13.15 -0.18 17.88
N ASP A 233 -12.72 0.31 19.04
CA ASP A 233 -12.11 -0.50 20.10
C ASP A 233 -13.08 -1.50 20.74
N LYS A 234 -14.39 -1.27 20.61
CA LYS A 234 -15.45 -2.18 21.06
C LYS A 234 -15.67 -3.33 20.10
N VAL A 235 -15.24 -3.19 18.85
CA VAL A 235 -15.31 -4.27 17.85
C VAL A 235 -14.22 -5.29 18.17
N SER A 236 -14.64 -6.52 18.46
CA SER A 236 -13.69 -7.64 18.65
C SER A 236 -13.02 -8.00 17.34
N ARG A 237 -11.70 -8.06 17.36
CA ARG A 237 -10.89 -8.43 16.18
C ARG A 237 -9.60 -9.11 16.61
N PRO A 238 -9.25 -10.26 16.01
CA PRO A 238 -8.02 -10.98 16.36
C PRO A 238 -6.77 -10.42 15.68
N GLN A 239 -6.94 -9.74 14.53
CA GLN A 239 -5.82 -9.23 13.73
C GLN A 239 -5.42 -7.81 14.12
N PRO A 240 -4.15 -7.43 13.88
CA PRO A 240 -3.65 -6.10 14.15
C PRO A 240 -4.31 -5.05 13.26
N THR A 241 -4.37 -3.83 13.78
CA THR A 241 -4.97 -2.67 13.13
C THR A 241 -3.91 -1.59 12.85
N LEU A 242 -3.84 -1.17 11.59
CA LEU A 242 -3.07 -0.01 11.15
C LEU A 242 -3.99 1.19 10.89
N VAL A 243 -3.44 2.39 10.97
CA VAL A 243 -4.14 3.62 10.59
C VAL A 243 -3.39 4.33 9.49
N LYS A 244 -4.05 4.58 8.35
CA LYS A 244 -3.45 5.31 7.24
C LYS A 244 -3.52 6.81 7.50
N MET A 245 -2.35 7.38 7.73
CA MET A 245 -2.16 8.76 8.14
C MET A 245 -2.13 9.72 6.94
N PRO A 246 -2.58 10.98 7.12
CA PRO A 246 -2.44 12.02 6.10
C PRO A 246 -0.97 12.43 5.91
N LEU A 247 -0.59 12.80 4.68
CA LEU A 247 0.75 13.29 4.38
C LEU A 247 0.92 14.77 4.73
N ASN A 248 -0.05 15.59 4.35
CA ASN A 248 0.01 17.04 4.51
C ASN A 248 -1.11 17.56 5.40
N LEU A 249 -0.77 17.84 6.65
CA LEU A 249 -1.65 18.54 7.59
C LEU A 249 -1.28 20.01 7.66
N LYS A 250 -2.27 20.91 7.79
CA LYS A 250 -2.05 22.36 7.88
C LYS A 250 -1.18 22.74 9.09
N GLY A 251 -1.37 22.04 10.21
CA GLY A 251 -0.57 22.21 11.43
C GLY A 251 0.77 21.45 11.44
N GLY A 252 1.15 20.84 10.32
CA GLY A 252 2.43 20.13 10.19
C GLY A 252 2.64 19.00 11.21
N TRP A 253 3.88 18.86 11.67
CA TRP A 253 4.25 17.83 12.66
C TRP A 253 3.48 17.90 13.98
N PRO A 254 3.27 19.08 14.61
CA PRO A 254 2.48 19.14 15.86
C PRO A 254 1.08 18.53 15.73
N GLN A 255 0.39 18.78 14.63
CA GLN A 255 -0.93 18.17 14.38
C GLN A 255 -0.79 16.67 14.09
N PHE A 256 0.19 16.23 13.31
CA PHE A 256 0.44 14.81 13.06
C PHE A 256 0.74 14.06 14.36
N LYS A 257 1.59 14.64 15.23
CA LYS A 257 1.91 14.09 16.55
C LYS A 257 0.67 14.01 17.46
N SER A 258 -0.23 14.99 17.42
CA SER A 258 -1.48 14.94 18.21
C SER A 258 -2.37 13.77 17.80
N LEU A 259 -2.44 13.45 16.51
CA LEU A 259 -3.14 12.24 16.04
C LEU A 259 -2.48 10.96 16.54
N LEU A 260 -1.14 10.88 16.48
CA LEU A 260 -0.41 9.72 17.03
C LEU A 260 -0.62 9.55 18.54
N ASN A 261 -0.68 10.65 19.30
CA ASN A 261 -0.98 10.60 20.73
C ASN A 261 -2.38 10.02 21.01
N VAL A 262 -3.39 10.42 20.23
CA VAL A 262 -4.73 9.82 20.31
C VAL A 262 -4.64 8.32 20.01
N LEU A 263 -4.06 7.93 18.87
CA LEU A 263 -3.94 6.52 18.49
C LEU A 263 -3.16 5.67 19.49
N SER A 264 -2.24 6.29 20.26
CA SER A 264 -1.48 5.59 21.31
C SER A 264 -2.35 5.09 22.46
N ALA A 265 -3.49 5.74 22.71
CA ALA A 265 -4.45 5.37 23.76
C ALA A 265 -5.45 4.31 23.31
N HIS A 266 -5.46 3.94 22.03
CA HIS A 266 -6.40 2.99 21.43
C HIS A 266 -5.75 1.67 20.99
N LYS A 267 -6.57 0.68 20.60
CA LYS A 267 -6.15 -0.62 20.08
C LYS A 267 -5.67 -0.48 18.63
N VAL A 268 -4.56 0.24 18.45
CA VAL A 268 -3.88 0.48 17.19
C VAL A 268 -2.45 -0.05 17.30
N ASP A 269 -2.08 -0.95 16.41
CA ASP A 269 -0.79 -1.65 16.42
C ASP A 269 0.24 -0.95 15.53
N GLY A 270 -0.23 -0.25 14.48
CA GLY A 270 0.66 0.40 13.54
C GLY A 270 0.02 1.57 12.79
N VAL A 271 0.86 2.24 12.00
CA VAL A 271 0.46 3.37 11.15
C VAL A 271 1.03 3.19 9.75
N SER A 272 0.22 3.52 8.72
CA SER A 272 0.67 3.60 7.33
C SER A 272 0.99 5.06 7.00
N ILE A 273 2.25 5.39 6.72
CA ILE A 273 2.74 6.77 6.46
C ILE A 273 3.28 6.88 5.04
N ALA A 274 2.57 7.57 4.15
CA ALA A 274 1.34 8.28 4.33
C ALA A 274 0.49 8.24 3.04
N ASN A 275 -0.65 8.94 3.09
CA ASN A 275 -1.55 9.06 1.94
C ASN A 275 -1.01 10.07 0.88
N LEU A 276 -1.83 10.45 -0.08
CA LEU A 276 -1.51 11.35 -1.19
C LEU A 276 -1.10 12.76 -0.70
N ARG A 277 -0.22 13.40 -1.47
CA ARG A 277 0.16 14.81 -1.28
C ARG A 277 -0.92 15.72 -1.87
N LYS A 278 -1.44 16.66 -1.07
CA LYS A 278 -2.41 17.67 -1.51
C LYS A 278 -1.75 18.93 -2.08
N ASN A 279 -0.61 19.30 -1.49
CA ASN A 279 0.14 20.48 -1.90
C ASN A 279 0.78 20.26 -3.28
N ARG A 280 0.57 21.21 -4.20
CA ARG A 280 1.07 21.19 -5.59
C ARG A 280 2.34 22.01 -5.80
N ASP A 281 2.91 22.60 -4.73
CA ASP A 281 4.08 23.46 -4.83
C ASP A 281 5.23 22.76 -5.57
N GLY A 282 5.79 23.45 -6.55
CA GLY A 282 6.89 22.93 -7.38
C GLY A 282 6.45 21.97 -8.48
N LEU A 283 5.13 21.80 -8.72
CA LEU A 283 4.60 20.92 -9.77
C LEU A 283 3.73 21.72 -10.73
N ASP A 284 4.00 21.59 -12.01
CA ASP A 284 3.17 22.15 -13.09
C ASP A 284 1.99 21.19 -13.36
N ILE A 285 0.86 21.47 -12.72
CA ILE A 285 -0.38 20.70 -12.84
C ILE A 285 -1.51 21.66 -13.22
N PRO A 286 -2.29 21.35 -14.28
CA PRO A 286 -3.45 22.16 -14.66
C PRO A 286 -4.38 22.45 -13.47
N ALA A 287 -4.84 23.68 -13.36
CA ALA A 287 -5.62 24.15 -12.21
C ALA A 287 -6.99 23.47 -12.09
N ASP A 288 -7.56 23.05 -13.22
CA ASP A 288 -8.83 22.35 -13.33
C ASP A 288 -8.74 20.86 -12.97
N TRP A 289 -7.55 20.29 -12.94
CA TRP A 289 -7.37 18.89 -12.52
C TRP A 289 -7.54 18.77 -11.00
N GLN A 290 -8.38 17.83 -10.57
CA GLN A 290 -8.61 17.55 -9.16
C GLN A 290 -7.84 16.31 -8.69
N GLY A 291 -7.60 16.21 -7.37
CA GLY A 291 -7.04 15.04 -6.75
C GLY A 291 -5.76 15.26 -5.95
N GLY A 292 -5.28 14.17 -5.34
CA GLY A 292 -4.03 14.11 -4.61
C GLY A 292 -2.90 13.52 -5.45
N ILE A 293 -1.67 13.95 -5.17
CA ILE A 293 -0.46 13.58 -5.88
C ILE A 293 0.16 12.34 -5.23
N SER A 294 0.44 11.32 -6.04
CA SER A 294 1.16 10.10 -5.65
C SER A 294 2.59 10.07 -6.22
N GLY A 295 3.32 8.99 -5.99
CA GLY A 295 4.62 8.75 -6.63
C GLY A 295 5.77 9.57 -6.04
N ALA A 296 6.78 9.88 -6.87
CA ALA A 296 8.04 10.44 -6.40
C ALA A 296 7.92 11.73 -5.56
N PRO A 297 6.97 12.66 -5.84
CA PRO A 297 6.82 13.88 -5.04
C PRO A 297 6.44 13.67 -3.57
N THR A 298 6.02 12.45 -3.19
CA THR A 298 5.65 12.13 -1.80
C THR A 298 6.83 11.63 -0.95
N TYR A 299 7.98 11.31 -1.57
CA TYR A 299 9.08 10.59 -0.93
C TYR A 299 9.66 11.31 0.30
N ASN A 300 10.09 12.56 0.13
CA ASN A 300 10.77 13.28 1.20
C ASN A 300 9.86 13.55 2.40
N ALA A 301 8.63 14.01 2.15
CA ALA A 301 7.66 14.30 3.21
C ALA A 301 7.28 13.03 3.99
N SER A 302 7.06 11.92 3.27
CA SER A 302 6.78 10.62 3.90
C SER A 302 7.96 10.14 4.77
N ASN A 303 9.19 10.24 4.28
CA ASN A 303 10.39 9.83 5.03
C ASN A 303 10.61 10.68 6.29
N GLU A 304 10.35 11.97 6.21
CA GLU A 304 10.45 12.86 7.37
C GLU A 304 9.43 12.47 8.46
N LEU A 305 8.18 12.20 8.08
CA LEU A 305 7.14 11.75 9.01
C LEU A 305 7.47 10.38 9.62
N ILE A 306 7.98 9.43 8.83
CA ILE A 306 8.41 8.11 9.31
C ILE A 306 9.53 8.27 10.34
N LYS A 307 10.57 9.05 10.00
CA LYS A 307 11.72 9.28 10.88
C LYS A 307 11.31 9.90 12.22
N ARG A 308 10.50 10.95 12.19
CA ARG A 308 9.97 11.58 13.41
C ARG A 308 9.08 10.67 14.21
N THR A 309 8.22 9.89 13.55
CA THR A 309 7.36 8.93 14.24
C THR A 309 8.20 7.89 14.97
N ARG A 310 9.23 7.32 14.31
CA ARG A 310 10.13 6.34 14.91
C ARG A 310 10.93 6.96 16.06
N SER A 311 11.49 8.15 15.88
CA SER A 311 12.28 8.86 16.88
C SER A 311 11.48 9.20 18.15
N GLU A 312 10.23 9.68 17.99
CA GLU A 312 9.44 10.16 19.12
C GLU A 312 8.56 9.09 19.79
N PHE A 313 8.15 8.07 19.04
CA PHE A 313 7.27 7.00 19.54
C PHE A 313 7.96 5.63 19.68
N GLY A 314 9.21 5.50 19.26
CA GLY A 314 9.97 4.26 19.35
C GLY A 314 9.26 3.11 18.65
N SER A 315 9.06 2.01 19.38
CA SER A 315 8.36 0.81 18.92
C SER A 315 6.86 0.79 19.23
N ARG A 316 6.28 1.91 19.73
CA ARG A 316 4.84 1.96 20.05
C ARG A 316 3.97 1.61 18.83
N PHE A 317 4.39 2.00 17.65
CA PHE A 317 3.72 1.67 16.40
C PHE A 317 4.66 0.92 15.46
N ALA A 318 4.13 -0.12 14.82
CA ALA A 318 4.70 -0.59 13.57
C ALA A 318 4.44 0.46 12.46
N ILE A 319 5.39 0.66 11.56
CA ILE A 319 5.29 1.68 10.52
C ILE A 319 5.33 1.02 9.14
N ALA A 320 4.23 1.13 8.39
CA ALA A 320 4.21 0.80 6.97
C ALA A 320 4.48 2.07 6.16
N GLY A 321 5.68 2.19 5.60
CA GLY A 321 6.13 3.38 4.88
C GLY A 321 5.60 3.41 3.44
N ILE A 322 4.87 4.47 3.06
CA ILE A 322 4.28 4.65 1.74
C ILE A 322 4.85 5.90 1.08
N GLY A 323 4.96 5.88 -0.25
CA GLY A 323 5.22 7.05 -1.08
C GLY A 323 6.64 7.13 -1.63
N GLY A 324 6.71 7.29 -2.97
CA GLY A 324 7.93 7.60 -3.70
C GLY A 324 8.97 6.48 -3.79
N VAL A 325 8.56 5.22 -3.69
CA VAL A 325 9.49 4.08 -3.79
C VAL A 325 9.60 3.60 -5.24
N PHE A 326 10.69 3.97 -5.88
CA PHE A 326 11.03 3.60 -7.27
C PHE A 326 12.32 2.80 -7.38
N THR A 327 13.18 2.86 -6.36
CA THR A 327 14.45 2.12 -6.31
C THR A 327 14.63 1.41 -4.98
N ALA A 328 15.52 0.43 -4.95
CA ALA A 328 15.84 -0.31 -3.74
C ALA A 328 16.50 0.58 -2.68
N GLU A 329 17.29 1.57 -3.09
CA GLU A 329 17.91 2.57 -2.21
C GLU A 329 16.84 3.41 -1.51
N GLN A 330 15.80 3.83 -2.24
CA GLN A 330 14.68 4.57 -1.67
C GLN A 330 13.89 3.73 -0.65
N ALA A 331 13.67 2.45 -0.94
CA ALA A 331 13.05 1.53 -0.01
C ALA A 331 13.91 1.30 1.24
N TYR A 332 15.21 1.08 1.03
CA TYR A 332 16.17 0.88 2.12
C TYR A 332 16.27 2.09 3.03
N GLN A 333 16.33 3.31 2.46
CA GLN A 333 16.34 4.54 3.27
C GLN A 333 15.05 4.69 4.09
N LYS A 334 13.91 4.29 3.54
CA LYS A 334 12.62 4.30 4.25
C LYS A 334 12.64 3.35 5.45
N ILE A 335 13.23 2.16 5.30
CA ILE A 335 13.44 1.20 6.39
C ILE A 335 14.40 1.78 7.44
N ARG A 336 15.55 2.31 7.02
CA ARG A 336 16.52 2.94 7.92
C ARG A 336 15.95 4.14 8.69
N ASN A 337 14.97 4.85 8.10
CA ASN A 337 14.23 5.92 8.79
C ASN A 337 13.17 5.39 9.77
N GLY A 338 12.89 4.08 9.79
CA GLY A 338 12.01 3.48 10.79
C GLY A 338 10.78 2.73 10.25
N ALA A 339 10.65 2.56 8.93
CA ALA A 339 9.57 1.73 8.38
C ALA A 339 9.89 0.24 8.59
N ASP A 340 8.95 -0.51 9.17
CA ASP A 340 8.99 -1.97 9.30
C ASP A 340 8.59 -2.66 8.00
N LEU A 341 7.63 -2.06 7.29
CA LEU A 341 7.10 -2.51 6.00
C LEU A 341 7.16 -1.35 4.99
N VAL A 342 7.22 -1.66 3.70
CA VAL A 342 7.28 -0.66 2.63
C VAL A 342 6.21 -0.94 1.59
N MET A 343 5.35 0.04 1.33
CA MET A 343 4.28 -0.07 0.34
C MET A 343 4.49 0.88 -0.85
N PHE A 344 4.08 0.43 -2.03
CA PHE A 344 4.15 1.22 -3.25
C PHE A 344 2.98 0.91 -4.19
N VAL A 345 2.69 1.83 -5.12
CA VAL A 345 1.69 1.68 -6.19
C VAL A 345 2.22 2.29 -7.48
N SER A 346 2.48 3.61 -7.50
CA SER A 346 2.80 4.37 -8.71
C SER A 346 4.01 3.81 -9.48
N SER A 347 5.01 3.26 -8.77
CA SER A 347 6.17 2.68 -9.42
C SER A 347 5.86 1.44 -10.27
N LEU A 348 4.79 0.69 -9.98
CA LEU A 348 4.35 -0.42 -10.84
C LEU A 348 3.97 0.06 -12.24
N MET A 349 3.25 1.19 -12.34
CA MET A 349 2.88 1.75 -13.63
C MET A 349 4.11 2.27 -14.41
N TYR A 350 5.07 2.88 -13.71
CA TYR A 350 6.23 3.48 -14.37
C TYR A 350 7.35 2.48 -14.66
N ARG A 351 7.52 1.46 -13.82
CA ARG A 351 8.62 0.48 -13.89
C ARG A 351 8.17 -0.91 -14.32
N GLY A 352 6.89 -1.26 -14.18
CA GLY A 352 6.32 -2.56 -14.53
C GLY A 352 6.22 -3.53 -13.35
N PRO A 353 5.59 -4.70 -13.56
CA PRO A 353 5.33 -5.68 -12.51
C PRO A 353 6.60 -6.30 -11.89
N GLN A 354 7.72 -6.35 -12.64
CA GLN A 354 9.02 -6.82 -12.14
C GLN A 354 9.65 -5.87 -11.10
N GLN A 355 9.04 -4.73 -10.81
CA GLN A 355 9.50 -3.78 -9.80
C GLN A 355 9.69 -4.45 -8.44
N ILE A 356 8.79 -5.36 -8.05
CA ILE A 356 8.89 -6.10 -6.79
C ILE A 356 10.21 -6.90 -6.70
N THR A 357 10.57 -7.60 -7.76
CA THR A 357 11.82 -8.39 -7.84
C THR A 357 13.04 -7.49 -7.72
N THR A 358 13.04 -6.35 -8.45
CA THR A 358 14.12 -5.36 -8.41
C THR A 358 14.34 -4.80 -7.01
N LEU A 359 13.25 -4.44 -6.32
CA LEU A 359 13.30 -3.93 -4.94
C LEU A 359 13.82 -4.99 -3.96
N LYS A 360 13.32 -6.22 -4.03
CA LYS A 360 13.74 -7.32 -3.15
C LYS A 360 15.22 -7.62 -3.29
N ARG A 361 15.71 -7.77 -4.52
CA ARG A 361 17.12 -8.05 -4.81
C ARG A 361 18.04 -6.91 -4.36
N GLY A 362 17.67 -5.67 -4.66
CA GLY A 362 18.45 -4.50 -4.26
C GLY A 362 18.52 -4.36 -2.75
N LEU A 363 17.41 -4.53 -2.05
CA LEU A 363 17.36 -4.49 -0.59
C LEU A 363 18.23 -5.58 0.04
N ALA A 364 18.12 -6.84 -0.41
CA ALA A 364 18.94 -7.94 0.10
C ALA A 364 20.45 -7.68 -0.07
N LYS A 365 20.84 -7.09 -1.22
CA LYS A 365 22.23 -6.71 -1.48
C LYS A 365 22.73 -5.61 -0.51
N MET A 366 21.90 -4.59 -0.25
CA MET A 366 22.27 -3.47 0.63
C MET A 366 22.34 -3.91 2.09
N LEU A 367 21.41 -4.73 2.56
CA LEU A 367 21.45 -5.30 3.91
C LEU A 367 22.76 -6.05 4.16
N ARG A 368 23.16 -6.94 3.23
CA ARG A 368 24.42 -7.69 3.35
C ARG A 368 25.66 -6.78 3.29
N LYS A 369 25.63 -5.78 2.40
CA LYS A 369 26.74 -4.81 2.28
C LYS A 369 26.97 -4.05 3.57
N ASP A 370 25.89 -3.69 4.28
CA ASP A 370 25.96 -2.96 5.55
C ASP A 370 26.09 -3.88 6.77
N GLY A 371 26.21 -5.22 6.57
CA GLY A 371 26.44 -6.21 7.62
C GLY A 371 25.21 -6.63 8.43
N PHE A 372 24.00 -6.30 7.96
CA PHE A 372 22.77 -6.73 8.61
C PHE A 372 22.44 -8.19 8.30
N ASN A 373 21.86 -8.91 9.27
CA ASN A 373 21.41 -10.27 9.10
C ASN A 373 19.94 -10.41 8.73
N SER A 374 19.17 -9.36 8.95
CA SER A 374 17.73 -9.29 8.64
C SER A 374 17.29 -7.87 8.31
N VAL A 375 16.11 -7.75 7.69
CA VAL A 375 15.47 -6.44 7.49
C VAL A 375 15.25 -5.71 8.82
N LYS A 376 14.86 -6.44 9.85
CA LYS A 376 14.56 -5.91 11.18
C LYS A 376 15.76 -5.17 11.79
N ASP A 377 16.98 -5.64 11.54
CA ASP A 377 18.21 -5.01 12.09
C ASP A 377 18.45 -3.62 11.50
N ALA A 378 17.93 -3.34 10.31
CA ALA A 378 18.08 -2.06 9.63
C ALA A 378 16.99 -1.04 9.98
N VAL A 379 15.91 -1.47 10.66
CA VAL A 379 14.76 -0.61 10.95
C VAL A 379 15.14 0.48 11.96
N GLY A 380 15.06 1.74 11.52
CA GLY A 380 15.20 2.91 12.38
C GLY A 380 16.64 3.29 12.73
N VAL A 381 17.64 2.68 12.11
CA VAL A 381 19.07 2.99 12.41
C VAL A 381 19.46 4.46 12.14
N ASP A 382 18.72 5.15 11.26
CA ASP A 382 18.91 6.58 10.96
C ASP A 382 17.89 7.48 11.70
N ALA A 383 17.00 6.92 12.51
CA ALA A 383 15.98 7.65 13.26
C ALA A 383 16.38 7.94 14.72
N LEU A 384 17.38 7.23 15.20
CA LEU A 384 17.90 7.30 16.57
C LEU A 384 18.87 8.49 16.73
#